data_d8474a18c71f9163f72d2dbd01651ca9
#
_entry.id   d8474a18c71f9163f72d2dbd01651ca9
#
_cell.length_a   1.000
_cell.length_b   1.000
_cell.length_c   1.000
_cell.angle_alpha   90.00
_cell.angle_beta   90.00
_cell.angle_gamma   90.00
#
_symmetry.space_group_name_H-M   'P 1'
#
loop_
_entity.id
_entity.type
_entity.pdbx_description
1 polymer ?
#
loop_
_entity_poly.entity_id
_entity_poly.type
_entity_poly.pdbx_seq_one_letter_code
_entity_poly.pdbx_strand_id
1 'polypeptide(L)'
;FMTNVLLTAFLQEEFKTVLDWVRDMQDFPPTHHREDLGGLARIFRCIAEWELAEKNEREYVAATVNAALNWYNNHALRTPFVSTVLHAIKRMSQRPEDQYRKDLSKLARQLAEMKDLPATFGGPEVLVWVNSRLQGCSMVDLLPEDADT
;
A
#
# COMPACT_ATOMS: atom_id res chain seq x y z
N PHE A 1 -16.26 -7.84 5.88
CA PHE A 1 -15.67 -9.13 5.51
C PHE A 1 -14.51 -8.97 4.54
N MET A 2 -14.74 -8.37 3.37
CA MET A 2 -13.69 -8.20 2.36
C MET A 2 -12.51 -7.36 2.86
N THR A 3 -12.78 -6.32 3.64
CA THR A 3 -11.75 -5.46 4.22
C THR A 3 -10.79 -6.28 5.09
N ASN A 4 -11.33 -7.10 5.98
CA ASN A 4 -10.49 -7.89 6.89
C ASN A 4 -9.65 -8.92 6.14
N VAL A 5 -10.20 -9.53 5.10
CA VAL A 5 -9.46 -10.50 4.28
C VAL A 5 -8.32 -9.80 3.55
N LEU A 6 -8.58 -8.63 2.97
CA LEU A 6 -7.57 -7.86 2.25
C LEU A 6 -6.44 -7.43 3.18
N LEU A 7 -6.78 -6.86 4.35
CA LEU A 7 -5.79 -6.43 5.33
C LEU A 7 -4.97 -7.60 5.85
N THR A 8 -5.62 -8.73 6.13
CA THR A 8 -4.93 -9.93 6.62
C THR A 8 -3.95 -10.46 5.57
N ALA A 9 -4.37 -10.57 4.31
CA ALA A 9 -3.50 -11.02 3.23
C ALA A 9 -2.30 -10.09 3.07
N PHE A 10 -2.53 -8.78 3.16
CA PHE A 10 -1.46 -7.79 3.06
C PHE A 10 -0.44 -7.96 4.20
N LEU A 11 -0.92 -8.04 5.44
CA LEU A 11 -0.04 -8.17 6.61
C LEU A 11 0.74 -9.48 6.63
N GLN A 12 0.19 -10.53 6.03
CA GLN A 12 0.87 -11.81 5.87
C GLN A 12 1.76 -11.87 4.62
N GLU A 13 1.86 -10.77 3.90
CA GLU A 13 2.68 -10.64 2.67
C GLU A 13 2.26 -11.61 1.57
N GLU A 14 0.99 -11.96 1.55
CA GLU A 14 0.40 -12.78 0.50
C GLU A 14 0.01 -11.88 -0.68
N PHE A 15 1.01 -11.33 -1.37
CA PHE A 15 0.78 -10.28 -2.37
C PHE A 15 0.03 -10.77 -3.60
N LYS A 16 0.19 -12.02 -4.00
CA LYS A 16 -0.63 -12.60 -5.07
C LYS A 16 -2.10 -12.65 -4.68
N THR A 17 -2.37 -13.03 -3.44
CA THR A 17 -3.73 -13.05 -2.89
C THR A 17 -4.30 -11.64 -2.84
N VAL A 18 -3.48 -10.66 -2.46
CA VAL A 18 -3.89 -9.25 -2.48
C VAL A 18 -4.33 -8.84 -3.89
N LEU A 19 -3.53 -9.18 -4.91
CA LEU A 19 -3.87 -8.83 -6.29
C LEU A 19 -5.15 -9.53 -6.76
N ASP A 20 -5.37 -10.77 -6.38
CA ASP A 20 -6.60 -11.49 -6.72
C ASP A 20 -7.82 -10.82 -6.08
N TRP A 21 -7.74 -10.45 -4.81
CA TRP A 21 -8.83 -9.75 -4.12
C TRP A 21 -9.11 -8.38 -4.75
N VAL A 22 -8.05 -7.63 -5.09
CA VAL A 22 -8.22 -6.32 -5.74
C VAL A 22 -8.93 -6.47 -7.08
N ARG A 23 -8.54 -7.47 -7.87
CA ARG A 23 -9.18 -7.73 -9.16
C ARG A 23 -10.65 -8.09 -8.98
N ASP A 24 -10.95 -8.97 -8.03
CA ASP A 24 -12.32 -9.38 -7.77
C ASP A 24 -13.18 -8.20 -7.32
N MET A 25 -12.63 -7.30 -6.50
CA MET A 25 -13.33 -6.10 -6.06
C MET A 25 -13.65 -5.15 -7.22
N GLN A 26 -12.80 -5.08 -8.24
CA GLN A 26 -13.04 -4.24 -9.41
C GLN A 26 -14.19 -4.78 -10.28
N ASP A 27 -14.45 -6.08 -10.22
CA ASP A 27 -15.54 -6.72 -10.97
C ASP A 27 -16.89 -6.58 -10.30
N PHE A 28 -16.95 -6.10 -9.04
CA PHE A 28 -18.22 -5.88 -8.37
C PHE A 28 -18.88 -4.58 -8.84
N PRO A 29 -20.22 -4.52 -8.87
CA PRO A 29 -20.91 -3.28 -9.19
C PRO A 29 -20.53 -2.15 -8.22
N PRO A 30 -20.42 -0.89 -8.69
CA PRO A 30 -20.05 0.23 -7.83
C PRO A 30 -20.94 0.40 -6.59
N THR A 31 -22.18 -0.04 -6.65
CA THR A 31 -23.11 0.02 -5.52
C THR A 31 -22.73 -0.86 -4.34
N HIS A 32 -21.85 -1.83 -4.56
CA HIS A 32 -21.40 -2.75 -3.52
C HIS A 32 -20.05 -2.35 -2.91
N HIS A 33 -19.47 -1.24 -3.40
CA HIS A 33 -18.17 -0.78 -2.91
C HIS A 33 -18.32 0.45 -2.04
N ARG A 34 -17.57 0.47 -0.98
CA ARG A 34 -17.24 1.74 -0.33
C ARG A 34 -16.07 2.34 -1.08
N GLU A 35 -16.11 3.66 -1.30
CA GLU A 35 -15.03 4.34 -2.02
C GLU A 35 -13.70 4.27 -1.27
N ASP A 36 -13.72 4.31 0.07
CA ASP A 36 -12.52 4.18 0.88
C ASP A 36 -11.86 2.81 0.68
N LEU A 37 -12.66 1.75 0.58
CA LEU A 37 -12.14 0.40 0.32
C LEU A 37 -11.58 0.30 -1.10
N GLY A 38 -12.28 0.88 -2.07
CA GLY A 38 -11.79 0.94 -3.45
C GLY A 38 -10.46 1.68 -3.56
N GLY A 39 -10.31 2.76 -2.79
CA GLY A 39 -9.06 3.49 -2.73
C GLY A 39 -7.94 2.67 -2.12
N LEU A 40 -8.19 2.05 -0.97
CA LEU A 40 -7.19 1.22 -0.30
C LEU A 40 -6.74 0.07 -1.20
N ALA A 41 -7.68 -0.55 -1.92
CA ALA A 41 -7.36 -1.62 -2.86
C ALA A 41 -6.33 -1.16 -3.89
N ARG A 42 -6.43 0.07 -4.38
CA ARG A 42 -5.48 0.61 -5.36
C ARG A 42 -4.09 0.84 -4.76
N ILE A 43 -4.01 1.31 -3.53
CA ILE A 43 -2.72 1.45 -2.84
C ILE A 43 -2.09 0.07 -2.64
N PHE A 44 -2.85 -0.90 -2.15
CA PHE A 44 -2.35 -2.24 -1.93
C PHE A 44 -1.93 -2.92 -3.24
N ARG A 45 -2.64 -2.65 -4.34
CA ARG A 45 -2.23 -3.13 -5.65
C ARG A 45 -0.85 -2.61 -6.04
N CYS A 46 -0.61 -1.32 -5.85
CA CYS A 46 0.70 -0.72 -6.15
C CYS A 46 1.81 -1.37 -5.32
N ILE A 47 1.57 -1.56 -4.02
CA ILE A 47 2.55 -2.19 -3.13
C ILE A 47 2.79 -3.64 -3.54
N ALA A 48 1.71 -4.39 -3.79
CA ALA A 48 1.82 -5.81 -4.16
C ALA A 48 2.55 -5.98 -5.49
N GLU A 49 2.27 -5.16 -6.49
CA GLU A 49 2.98 -5.21 -7.76
C GLU A 49 4.45 -4.88 -7.58
N TRP A 50 4.76 -3.87 -6.76
CA TRP A 50 6.15 -3.50 -6.48
C TRP A 50 6.91 -4.65 -5.80
N GLU A 51 6.27 -5.33 -4.84
CA GLU A 51 6.86 -6.44 -4.12
C GLU A 51 7.07 -7.68 -5.00
N LEU A 52 6.13 -7.96 -5.89
CA LEU A 52 6.18 -9.14 -6.76
C LEU A 52 7.04 -8.93 -8.01
N ALA A 53 7.33 -7.68 -8.38
CA ALA A 53 8.10 -7.40 -9.58
C ALA A 53 9.57 -7.77 -9.40
N GLU A 54 10.17 -8.32 -10.44
CA GLU A 54 11.62 -8.47 -10.49
C GLU A 54 12.27 -7.09 -10.40
N LYS A 55 13.42 -7.00 -9.74
CA LYS A 55 14.07 -5.71 -9.46
C LYS A 55 14.33 -4.87 -10.70
N ASN A 56 14.61 -5.51 -11.83
CA ASN A 56 14.85 -4.84 -13.10
C ASN A 56 13.58 -4.54 -13.91
N GLU A 57 12.40 -4.93 -13.40
CA GLU A 57 11.12 -4.78 -14.09
C GLU A 57 10.14 -3.89 -13.32
N ARG A 58 10.61 -3.22 -12.26
CA ARG A 58 9.72 -2.39 -11.42
C ARG A 58 9.23 -1.12 -12.10
N GLU A 59 9.77 -0.78 -13.26
CA GLU A 59 9.34 0.43 -13.98
C GLU A 59 7.85 0.44 -14.32
N TYR A 60 7.26 -0.72 -14.62
CA TYR A 60 5.84 -0.77 -14.94
C TYR A 60 4.94 -0.36 -13.76
N VAL A 61 5.45 -0.45 -12.55
CA VAL A 61 4.68 -0.07 -11.35
C VAL A 61 4.32 1.44 -11.40
N ALA A 62 5.16 2.25 -12.01
CA ALA A 62 4.86 3.67 -12.17
C ALA A 62 3.55 3.91 -12.93
N ALA A 63 3.24 3.09 -13.94
CA ALA A 63 1.98 3.20 -14.65
C ALA A 63 0.79 2.85 -13.75
N THR A 64 0.94 1.82 -12.92
CA THR A 64 -0.10 1.45 -11.94
C THR A 64 -0.33 2.58 -10.93
N VAL A 65 0.75 3.21 -10.47
CA VAL A 65 0.65 4.35 -9.54
C VAL A 65 -0.09 5.51 -10.20
N ASN A 66 0.25 5.84 -11.46
CA ASN A 66 -0.42 6.92 -12.17
C ASN A 66 -1.92 6.65 -12.33
N ALA A 67 -2.29 5.41 -12.64
CA ALA A 67 -3.71 5.02 -12.72
C ALA A 67 -4.41 5.19 -11.39
N ALA A 68 -3.74 4.83 -10.29
CA ALA A 68 -4.30 5.00 -8.94
C ALA A 68 -4.48 6.48 -8.61
N LEU A 69 -3.50 7.32 -8.90
CA LEU A 69 -3.61 8.77 -8.66
C LEU A 69 -4.77 9.37 -9.45
N ASN A 70 -4.94 8.97 -10.72
CA ASN A 70 -6.06 9.45 -11.54
C ASN A 70 -7.40 9.03 -10.95
N TRP A 71 -7.48 7.79 -10.46
CA TRP A 71 -8.71 7.33 -9.81
C TRP A 71 -9.05 8.19 -8.59
N TYR A 72 -8.06 8.45 -7.72
CA TYR A 72 -8.27 9.28 -6.54
C TYR A 72 -8.68 10.70 -6.90
N ASN A 73 -8.09 11.28 -7.93
CA ASN A 73 -8.44 12.63 -8.38
C ASN A 73 -9.86 12.67 -8.93
N ASN A 74 -10.26 11.65 -9.70
CA ASN A 74 -11.60 11.58 -10.31
C ASN A 74 -12.71 11.39 -9.27
N HIS A 75 -12.37 10.82 -8.11
CA HIS A 75 -13.31 10.57 -7.03
C HIS A 75 -13.20 11.60 -5.90
N ALA A 76 -12.34 12.61 -6.05
CA ALA A 76 -12.08 13.65 -5.04
C ALA A 76 -11.67 13.07 -3.68
N LEU A 77 -10.89 11.98 -3.69
CA LEU A 77 -10.48 11.26 -2.48
C LEU A 77 -8.98 11.37 -2.20
N ARG A 78 -8.26 12.17 -2.98
CA ARG A 78 -6.81 12.31 -2.80
C ARG A 78 -6.51 13.10 -1.51
N THR A 79 -5.80 12.47 -0.59
CA THR A 79 -5.39 13.03 0.69
C THR A 79 -3.86 13.12 0.74
N PRO A 80 -3.28 13.83 1.73
CA PRO A 80 -1.83 13.82 1.92
C PRO A 80 -1.26 12.41 2.08
N PHE A 81 -1.97 11.53 2.80
CA PHE A 81 -1.55 10.13 2.94
C PHE A 81 -1.43 9.45 1.58
N VAL A 82 -2.48 9.51 0.77
CA VAL A 82 -2.51 8.90 -0.56
C VAL A 82 -1.38 9.44 -1.42
N SER A 83 -1.24 10.77 -1.49
CA SER A 83 -0.19 11.40 -2.30
C SER A 83 1.20 10.98 -1.85
N THR A 84 1.44 10.97 -0.56
CA THR A 84 2.74 10.64 0.02
C THR A 84 3.14 9.20 -0.32
N VAL A 85 2.23 8.26 -0.10
CA VAL A 85 2.50 6.84 -0.35
C VAL A 85 2.70 6.58 -1.84
N LEU A 86 1.78 7.03 -2.68
CA LEU A 86 1.82 6.74 -4.11
C LEU A 86 3.01 7.40 -4.79
N HIS A 87 3.35 8.64 -4.43
CA HIS A 87 4.53 9.28 -5.00
C HIS A 87 5.84 8.60 -4.56
N ALA A 88 5.89 8.08 -3.33
CA ALA A 88 7.05 7.33 -2.86
C ALA A 88 7.24 6.04 -3.66
N ILE A 89 6.16 5.28 -3.88
CA ILE A 89 6.22 4.04 -4.67
C ILE A 89 6.64 4.34 -6.10
N LYS A 90 6.06 5.38 -6.70
CA LYS A 90 6.43 5.79 -8.06
C LYS A 90 7.92 6.12 -8.16
N ARG A 91 8.42 6.88 -7.19
CA ARG A 91 9.84 7.26 -7.15
C ARG A 91 10.74 6.04 -7.05
N MET A 92 10.40 5.12 -6.13
CA MET A 92 11.17 3.88 -5.97
C MET A 92 11.16 3.02 -7.25
N SER A 93 10.04 3.00 -7.96
CA SER A 93 9.94 2.21 -9.19
C SER A 93 10.80 2.75 -10.32
N GLN A 94 11.19 4.02 -10.26
CA GLN A 94 11.98 4.69 -11.28
C GLN A 94 13.45 4.86 -10.90
N ARG A 95 13.84 4.42 -9.71
CA ARG A 95 15.20 4.60 -9.20
C ARG A 95 15.94 3.28 -9.04
N PRO A 96 17.29 3.32 -9.00
CA PRO A 96 18.08 2.14 -8.68
C PRO A 96 17.78 1.62 -7.27
N GLU A 97 18.00 0.32 -7.08
CA GLU A 97 17.72 -0.36 -5.83
C GLU A 97 18.44 0.27 -4.63
N ASP A 98 19.65 0.78 -4.83
CA ASP A 98 20.42 1.38 -3.75
C ASP A 98 19.79 2.67 -3.19
N GLN A 99 18.80 3.24 -3.87
CA GLN A 99 18.06 4.40 -3.42
C GLN A 99 16.79 4.04 -2.64
N TYR A 100 16.36 2.78 -2.66
CA TYR A 100 15.08 2.37 -2.05
C TYR A 100 15.05 2.64 -0.55
N ARG A 101 16.15 2.33 0.14
CA ARG A 101 16.21 2.52 1.59
C ARG A 101 16.02 3.99 1.97
N LYS A 102 16.59 4.89 1.20
CA LYS A 102 16.46 6.33 1.41
C LYS A 102 15.01 6.77 1.23
N ASP A 103 14.37 6.30 0.15
CA ASP A 103 12.97 6.63 -0.12
C ASP A 103 12.04 6.05 0.94
N LEU A 104 12.28 4.81 1.38
CA LEU A 104 11.51 4.18 2.45
C LEU A 104 11.69 4.88 3.79
N SER A 105 12.92 5.31 4.12
CA SER A 105 13.17 6.05 5.35
C SER A 105 12.42 7.37 5.37
N LYS A 106 12.42 8.08 4.25
CA LYS A 106 11.68 9.32 4.13
C LYS A 106 10.18 9.09 4.28
N LEU A 107 9.66 8.05 3.62
CA LEU A 107 8.25 7.70 3.70
C LEU A 107 7.85 7.35 5.14
N ALA A 108 8.65 6.52 5.83
CA ALA A 108 8.37 6.15 7.21
C ALA A 108 8.27 7.38 8.11
N ARG A 109 9.19 8.33 7.95
CA ARG A 109 9.19 9.56 8.72
C ARG A 109 7.95 10.41 8.43
N GLN A 110 7.61 10.57 7.15
CA GLN A 110 6.43 11.33 6.75
C GLN A 110 5.14 10.73 7.30
N LEU A 111 5.02 9.39 7.24
CA LEU A 111 3.84 8.71 7.78
C LEU A 111 3.76 8.82 9.29
N ALA A 112 4.89 8.67 9.99
CA ALA A 112 4.92 8.76 11.45
C ALA A 112 4.53 10.15 11.95
N GLU A 113 4.75 11.19 11.16
CA GLU A 113 4.39 12.57 11.49
C GLU A 113 2.92 12.90 11.22
N MET A 114 2.20 12.04 10.53
CA MET A 114 0.78 12.26 10.23
C MET A 114 -0.08 11.95 11.43
N LYS A 115 -0.71 12.98 12.00
CA LYS A 115 -1.54 12.84 13.21
C LYS A 115 -2.75 11.95 12.98
N ASP A 116 -3.29 11.96 11.78
CA ASP A 116 -4.49 11.20 11.44
C ASP A 116 -4.20 9.77 10.99
N LEU A 117 -2.92 9.35 10.96
CA LEU A 117 -2.56 8.03 10.45
C LEU A 117 -3.29 6.89 11.17
N PRO A 118 -3.40 6.87 12.51
CA PRO A 118 -4.11 5.78 13.18
C PRO A 118 -5.58 5.67 12.78
N ALA A 119 -6.20 6.78 12.39
CA ALA A 119 -7.60 6.81 11.94
C ALA A 119 -7.72 6.70 10.42
N THR A 120 -6.61 6.72 9.69
CA THR A 120 -6.61 6.60 8.23
C THR A 120 -6.75 5.13 7.85
N PHE A 121 -7.74 4.84 7.00
CA PHE A 121 -8.02 3.49 6.55
C PHE A 121 -6.80 2.93 5.79
N GLY A 122 -6.23 1.85 6.32
CA GLY A 122 -5.02 1.24 5.76
C GLY A 122 -3.72 1.93 6.13
N GLY A 123 -3.77 3.09 6.80
CA GLY A 123 -2.57 3.85 7.17
C GLY A 123 -1.61 3.07 8.07
N PRO A 124 -2.08 2.52 9.20
CA PRO A 124 -1.19 1.74 10.06
C PRO A 124 -0.54 0.55 9.34
N GLU A 125 -1.28 -0.13 8.47
CA GLU A 125 -0.77 -1.29 7.72
C GLU A 125 0.32 -0.89 6.73
N VAL A 126 0.15 0.24 6.05
CA VAL A 126 1.19 0.75 5.14
C VAL A 126 2.46 1.11 5.92
N LEU A 127 2.32 1.72 7.09
CA LEU A 127 3.48 2.05 7.94
C LEU A 127 4.20 0.77 8.39
N VAL A 128 3.46 -0.27 8.75
CA VAL A 128 4.06 -1.57 9.09
C VAL A 128 4.86 -2.11 7.89
N TRP A 129 4.31 -2.00 6.68
CA TRP A 129 5.03 -2.42 5.47
C TRP A 129 6.36 -1.68 5.31
N VAL A 130 6.32 -0.36 5.40
CA VAL A 130 7.53 0.46 5.24
C VAL A 130 8.59 0.08 6.28
N ASN A 131 8.17 -0.02 7.54
CA ASN A 131 9.10 -0.34 8.64
C ASN A 131 9.66 -1.75 8.49
N SER A 132 8.85 -2.72 8.04
CA SER A 132 9.34 -4.08 7.82
C SER A 132 10.45 -4.13 6.76
N ARG A 133 10.28 -3.35 5.69
CA ARG A 133 11.29 -3.29 4.63
C ARG A 133 12.57 -2.59 5.09
N LEU A 134 12.45 -1.58 5.96
CA LEU A 134 13.60 -0.90 6.54
C LEU A 134 14.37 -1.79 7.51
N GLN A 135 13.67 -2.60 8.29
CA GLN A 135 14.26 -3.48 9.30
C GLN A 135 14.67 -4.83 8.73
N GLY A 136 14.28 -5.15 7.51
CA GLY A 136 14.60 -6.43 6.89
C GLY A 136 13.89 -7.63 7.53
N CYS A 137 12.67 -7.42 8.03
CA CYS A 137 11.87 -8.46 8.66
C CYS A 137 10.49 -8.55 8.02
N SER A 138 9.70 -9.53 8.45
CA SER A 138 8.32 -9.65 7.97
C SER A 138 7.41 -8.64 8.67
N MET A 139 6.30 -8.32 8.03
CA MET A 139 5.30 -7.43 8.64
C MET A 139 4.72 -8.04 9.93
N VAL A 140 4.52 -9.36 9.94
CA VAL A 140 3.99 -10.05 11.12
C VAL A 140 4.89 -9.84 12.33
N ASP A 141 6.21 -9.80 12.12
CA ASP A 141 7.17 -9.60 13.22
C ASP A 141 7.03 -8.23 13.88
N LEU A 142 6.48 -7.25 13.18
CA LEU A 142 6.31 -5.89 13.70
C LEU A 142 4.92 -5.64 14.29
N LEU A 143 4.01 -6.60 14.17
CA LEU A 143 2.69 -6.45 14.76
C LEU A 143 2.80 -6.60 16.28
N PRO A 144 2.01 -5.81 17.06
CA PRO A 144 2.00 -5.99 18.51
C PRO A 144 1.56 -7.39 18.84
N GLU A 145 2.21 -8.00 19.85
CA GLU A 145 1.71 -9.25 20.39
C GLU A 145 0.30 -9.03 20.91
N ASP A 146 -0.61 -9.87 20.44
CA ASP A 146 -1.98 -9.76 20.88
C ASP A 146 -2.07 -10.38 22.26
N ALA A 147 -2.15 -9.54 23.28
CA ALA A 147 -2.21 -9.97 24.67
C ALA A 147 -3.45 -10.79 25.00
N ASP A 148 -4.42 -10.79 24.10
CA ASP A 148 -5.69 -11.51 24.30
C ASP A 148 -5.67 -12.91 23.68
N THR A 149 -4.57 -13.29 23.09
CA THR A 149 -4.44 -14.62 22.52
C THR A 149 -3.85 -15.61 23.51
#